data_55b38ca3332a83926ef11a65a36b8a1d
#
_entry.id   55b38ca3332a83926ef11a65a36b8a1d
#
_cell.length_a   1.000
_cell.length_b   1.000
_cell.length_c   1.000
_cell.angle_alpha   90.00
_cell.angle_beta   90.00
_cell.angle_gamma   90.00
#
_symmetry.space_group_name_H-M   'P 1'
#
loop_
_entity.id
_entity.type
_entity.pdbx_description
1 polymer ?
#
loop_
_entity_poly.entity_id
_entity_poly.type
_entity_poly.pdbx_seq_one_letter_code
_entity_poly.pdbx_strand_id
1 'polypeptide(L)'
;MLLIDQDNVLADFSRVIYTEMCARGHRDRAVPPAKQSTYPIEGHYPPELLGELKAIYTAEGFFRSLPPIEGAVPAVKEMVAEGIDVRICTYPIQAYRNCVGEKYEWVERHLGSAFTTRMILTRDKTVIAGDALIDDNPDITGSCTPSWRHIVFDQPYNRTMAGPRLKSWANWRAVIEPMFARVALHTAAGGVVGVGL
;
A
#
# COMPACT_ATOMS: atom_id res chain seq x y z
N MET A 1 -4.03 -14.78 3.49
CA MET A 1 -3.04 -13.68 3.69
C MET A 1 -3.45 -12.48 2.87
N LEU A 2 -3.60 -11.33 3.50
CA LEU A 2 -3.89 -10.03 2.87
C LEU A 2 -2.59 -9.23 2.74
N LEU A 3 -2.24 -8.83 1.53
CA LEU A 3 -1.13 -7.94 1.25
C LEU A 3 -1.64 -6.51 1.16
N ILE A 4 -0.90 -5.56 1.73
CA ILE A 4 -1.26 -4.13 1.70
C ILE A 4 -0.02 -3.34 1.30
N ASP A 5 -0.14 -2.49 0.27
CA ASP A 5 0.93 -1.55 -0.07
C ASP A 5 1.07 -0.44 0.97
N GLN A 6 2.18 0.28 0.96
CA GLN A 6 2.45 1.32 1.95
C GLN A 6 2.20 2.72 1.40
N ASP A 7 2.86 3.12 0.32
CA ASP A 7 2.79 4.48 -0.22
C ASP A 7 1.44 4.72 -0.89
N ASN A 8 0.77 5.84 -0.61
CA ASN A 8 -0.58 6.19 -1.07
C ASN A 8 -1.70 5.19 -0.70
N VAL A 9 -1.39 4.17 0.10
CA VAL A 9 -2.36 3.20 0.64
C VAL A 9 -2.44 3.31 2.16
N LEU A 10 -1.31 3.21 2.85
CA LEU A 10 -1.20 3.40 4.30
C LEU A 10 -0.58 4.75 4.67
N ALA A 11 0.42 5.20 3.93
CA ALA A 11 1.19 6.42 4.12
C ALA A 11 0.89 7.43 3.00
N ASP A 12 0.63 8.68 3.34
CA ASP A 12 0.14 9.71 2.43
C ASP A 12 1.30 10.38 1.66
N PHE A 13 1.89 9.62 0.73
CA PHE A 13 3.03 10.03 -0.08
C PHE A 13 2.71 11.25 -0.97
N SER A 14 1.62 11.19 -1.71
CA SER A 14 1.25 12.24 -2.67
C SER A 14 0.99 13.59 -2.01
N ARG A 15 0.39 13.61 -0.82
CA ARG A 15 0.16 14.85 -0.07
C ARG A 15 1.46 15.49 0.39
N VAL A 16 2.42 14.69 0.86
CA VAL A 16 3.71 15.22 1.29
C VAL A 16 4.48 15.78 0.11
N ILE A 17 4.52 15.08 -1.04
CA ILE A 17 5.13 15.60 -2.26
C ILE A 17 4.51 16.95 -2.65
N TYR A 18 3.19 17.06 -2.68
CA TYR A 18 2.51 18.31 -2.99
C TYR A 18 2.91 19.45 -2.03
N THR A 19 2.93 19.15 -0.73
CA THR A 19 3.28 20.12 0.30
C THR A 19 4.72 20.61 0.15
N GLU A 20 5.65 19.69 -0.07
CA GLU A 20 7.07 19.99 -0.26
C GLU A 20 7.31 20.81 -1.55
N MET A 21 6.67 20.46 -2.65
CA MET A 21 6.76 21.22 -3.90
C MET A 21 6.23 22.65 -3.71
N CYS A 22 5.12 22.82 -2.99
CA CYS A 22 4.61 24.16 -2.64
C CYS A 22 5.58 24.96 -1.76
N ALA A 23 6.19 24.31 -0.77
CA ALA A 23 7.15 24.95 0.14
C ALA A 23 8.44 25.40 -0.58
N ARG A 24 8.82 24.69 -1.65
CA ARG A 24 9.97 25.02 -2.51
C ARG A 24 9.65 26.07 -3.59
N GLY A 25 8.48 26.68 -3.55
CA GLY A 25 8.08 27.76 -4.47
C GLY A 25 7.39 27.31 -5.75
N HIS A 26 7.06 26.04 -5.89
CA HIS A 26 6.39 25.49 -7.09
C HIS A 26 4.88 25.33 -6.93
N ARG A 27 4.23 26.19 -6.12
CA ARG A 27 2.79 26.09 -5.82
C ARG A 27 1.90 26.11 -7.07
N ASP A 28 2.24 26.87 -8.06
CA ASP A 28 1.53 27.02 -9.34
C ASP A 28 1.68 25.79 -10.26
N ARG A 29 2.72 25.00 -10.03
CA ARG A 29 3.06 23.79 -10.81
C ARG A 29 2.88 22.49 -10.02
N ALA A 30 2.71 22.58 -8.70
CA ALA A 30 2.46 21.42 -7.85
C ALA A 30 1.04 20.89 -8.07
N VAL A 31 0.92 19.56 -8.27
CA VAL A 31 -0.38 18.93 -8.53
C VAL A 31 -0.93 18.33 -7.23
N PRO A 32 -2.04 18.89 -6.70
CA PRO A 32 -2.65 18.35 -5.49
C PRO A 32 -3.14 16.91 -5.72
N PRO A 33 -3.11 16.04 -4.68
CA PRO A 33 -3.47 14.62 -4.80
C PRO A 33 -4.81 14.40 -5.52
N ALA A 34 -5.82 15.20 -5.21
CA ALA A 34 -7.16 15.08 -5.83
C ALA A 34 -7.20 15.34 -7.35
N LYS A 35 -6.13 15.92 -7.92
CA LYS A 35 -6.00 16.23 -9.35
C LYS A 35 -4.96 15.36 -10.07
N GLN A 36 -4.33 14.44 -9.37
CA GLN A 36 -3.37 13.53 -9.98
C GLN A 36 -4.11 12.55 -10.90
N SER A 37 -3.77 12.54 -12.18
CA SER A 37 -4.46 11.78 -13.23
C SER A 37 -3.62 10.68 -13.87
N THR A 38 -2.34 10.60 -13.49
CA THR A 38 -1.39 9.61 -14.03
C THR A 38 -0.60 8.94 -12.91
N TYR A 39 -0.12 7.73 -13.19
CA TYR A 39 0.83 6.99 -12.39
C TYR A 39 2.03 6.64 -13.29
N PRO A 40 3.28 6.75 -12.84
CA PRO A 40 3.73 7.26 -11.53
C PRO A 40 3.66 8.81 -11.43
N ILE A 41 3.96 9.33 -10.22
CA ILE A 41 3.84 10.77 -9.87
C ILE A 41 4.67 11.68 -10.78
N GLU A 42 5.79 11.19 -11.30
CA GLU A 42 6.67 11.92 -12.22
C GLU A 42 5.93 12.42 -13.46
N GLY A 43 4.89 11.71 -13.90
CA GLY A 43 4.07 12.11 -15.05
C GLY A 43 3.32 13.43 -14.88
N HIS A 44 3.25 13.96 -13.67
CA HIS A 44 2.63 15.25 -13.37
C HIS A 44 3.58 16.45 -13.44
N TYR A 45 4.87 16.22 -13.55
CA TYR A 45 5.88 17.27 -13.48
C TYR A 45 6.69 17.35 -14.78
N PRO A 46 7.00 18.55 -15.25
CA PRO A 46 7.84 18.72 -16.42
C PRO A 46 9.30 18.34 -16.11
N PRO A 47 10.09 18.02 -17.16
CA PRO A 47 11.45 17.48 -16.99
C PRO A 47 12.35 18.29 -16.06
N GLU A 48 12.24 19.61 -16.09
CA GLU A 48 13.07 20.51 -15.25
C GLU A 48 12.77 20.41 -13.75
N LEU A 49 11.61 19.90 -13.34
CA LEU A 49 11.24 19.70 -11.93
C LEU A 49 11.48 18.25 -11.45
N LEU A 50 11.76 17.31 -12.34
CA LEU A 50 11.95 15.91 -11.94
C LEU A 50 13.15 15.70 -10.99
N GLY A 51 14.21 16.51 -11.16
CA GLY A 51 15.36 16.47 -10.26
C GLY A 51 15.00 16.89 -8.84
N GLU A 52 14.19 17.93 -8.70
CA GLU A 52 13.74 18.43 -7.42
C GLU A 52 12.71 17.50 -6.77
N LEU A 53 11.75 16.99 -7.56
CA LEU A 53 10.81 15.97 -7.12
C LEU A 53 11.56 14.75 -6.55
N LYS A 54 12.56 14.25 -7.28
CA LYS A 54 13.39 13.15 -6.84
C LYS A 54 14.15 13.47 -5.55
N ALA A 55 14.70 14.69 -5.43
CA ALA A 55 15.41 15.13 -4.23
C ALA A 55 14.49 15.14 -2.99
N ILE A 56 13.19 15.41 -3.15
CA ILE A 56 12.21 15.36 -2.06
C ILE A 56 12.09 13.91 -1.54
N TYR A 57 11.69 12.96 -2.39
CA TYR A 57 11.40 11.61 -1.91
C TYR A 57 12.65 10.73 -1.68
N THR A 58 13.85 11.20 -2.04
CA THR A 58 15.11 10.53 -1.69
C THR A 58 15.80 11.15 -0.47
N ALA A 59 15.29 12.26 0.06
CA ALA A 59 15.84 12.88 1.26
C ALA A 59 15.72 11.96 2.47
N GLU A 60 16.71 12.03 3.35
CA GLU A 60 16.64 11.35 4.63
C GLU A 60 15.43 11.84 5.45
N GLY A 61 14.71 10.91 6.04
CA GLY A 61 13.53 11.21 6.83
C GLY A 61 12.22 11.25 6.06
N PHE A 62 12.26 11.24 4.73
CA PHE A 62 11.05 11.39 3.92
C PHE A 62 10.02 10.28 4.21
N PHE A 63 10.37 9.00 4.02
CA PHE A 63 9.43 7.90 4.19
C PHE A 63 8.99 7.71 5.64
N ARG A 64 9.90 7.88 6.62
CA ARG A 64 9.54 7.74 8.05
C ARG A 64 8.62 8.85 8.55
N SER A 65 8.60 10.02 7.89
CA SER A 65 7.79 11.17 8.30
C SER A 65 6.41 11.23 7.63
N LEU A 66 6.13 10.36 6.66
CA LEU A 66 4.84 10.34 5.96
C LEU A 66 3.70 10.16 6.98
N PRO A 67 2.68 11.02 6.97
CA PRO A 67 1.52 10.83 7.82
C PRO A 67 0.71 9.62 7.35
N PRO A 68 0.06 8.88 8.25
CA PRO A 68 -0.88 7.84 7.86
C PRO A 68 -2.06 8.41 7.08
N ILE A 69 -2.57 7.65 6.11
CA ILE A 69 -3.87 7.91 5.51
C ILE A 69 -4.94 7.70 6.57
N GLU A 70 -5.96 8.56 6.56
CA GLU A 70 -7.04 8.52 7.55
C GLU A 70 -7.68 7.13 7.63
N GLY A 71 -7.79 6.61 8.86
CA GLY A 71 -8.36 5.30 9.16
C GLY A 71 -7.46 4.09 8.84
N ALA A 72 -6.31 4.26 8.16
CA ALA A 72 -5.44 3.14 7.77
C ALA A 72 -4.92 2.33 8.96
N VAL A 73 -4.33 3.01 9.93
CA VAL A 73 -3.72 2.36 11.10
C VAL A 73 -4.75 1.62 11.97
N PRO A 74 -5.90 2.22 12.35
CA PRO A 74 -6.97 1.50 13.04
C PRO A 74 -7.46 0.28 12.26
N ALA A 75 -7.75 0.44 10.96
CA ALA A 75 -8.27 -0.65 10.13
C ALA A 75 -7.32 -1.85 10.08
N VAL A 76 -6.00 -1.62 9.89
CA VAL A 76 -5.01 -2.69 9.90
C VAL A 76 -4.94 -3.41 11.25
N LYS A 77 -4.99 -2.65 12.36
CA LYS A 77 -4.98 -3.23 13.72
C LYS A 77 -6.24 -4.06 13.98
N GLU A 78 -7.40 -3.58 13.55
CA GLU A 78 -8.68 -4.31 13.65
C GLU A 78 -8.63 -5.61 12.83
N MET A 79 -8.19 -5.56 11.57
CA MET A 79 -8.04 -6.76 10.73
C MET A 79 -7.20 -7.84 11.41
N VAL A 80 -6.07 -7.46 12.01
CA VAL A 80 -5.21 -8.40 12.73
C VAL A 80 -5.86 -8.93 13.99
N ALA A 81 -6.57 -8.08 14.75
CA ALA A 81 -7.31 -8.50 15.94
C ALA A 81 -8.44 -9.49 15.60
N GLU A 82 -9.01 -9.40 14.40
CA GLU A 82 -10.02 -10.33 13.87
C GLU A 82 -9.41 -11.58 13.21
N GLY A 83 -8.09 -11.75 13.30
CA GLY A 83 -7.39 -12.97 12.82
C GLY A 83 -7.03 -12.96 11.35
N ILE A 84 -7.17 -11.84 10.63
CA ILE A 84 -6.70 -11.73 9.24
C ILE A 84 -5.16 -11.67 9.25
N ASP A 85 -4.50 -12.56 8.51
CA ASP A 85 -3.03 -12.51 8.31
C ASP A 85 -2.69 -11.37 7.34
N VAL A 86 -2.42 -10.19 7.90
CA VAL A 86 -2.03 -8.98 7.16
C VAL A 86 -0.51 -8.91 7.03
N ARG A 87 -0.02 -8.59 5.81
CA ARG A 87 1.37 -8.30 5.49
C ARG A 87 1.48 -6.96 4.75
N ILE A 88 2.49 -6.17 5.10
CA ILE A 88 2.80 -4.94 4.35
C ILE A 88 3.72 -5.32 3.19
N CYS A 89 3.22 -5.19 1.96
CA CYS A 89 3.95 -5.58 0.74
C CYS A 89 4.25 -4.33 -0.09
N THR A 90 5.44 -3.77 0.10
CA THR A 90 5.78 -2.46 -0.44
C THR A 90 6.98 -2.50 -1.39
N TYR A 91 6.97 -1.55 -2.35
CA TYR A 91 8.03 -1.40 -3.37
C TYR A 91 9.08 -0.39 -2.88
N PRO A 92 10.35 -0.78 -2.69
CA PRO A 92 11.43 0.16 -2.38
C PRO A 92 11.85 0.90 -3.65
N ILE A 93 11.99 2.22 -3.57
CA ILE A 93 12.54 3.01 -4.69
C ILE A 93 13.98 2.59 -5.01
N GLN A 94 14.48 2.94 -6.22
CA GLN A 94 15.84 2.58 -6.62
C GLN A 94 16.91 3.20 -5.71
N ALA A 95 16.69 4.41 -5.21
CA ALA A 95 17.53 5.06 -4.19
C ALA A 95 17.19 4.52 -2.79
N TYR A 96 17.39 3.24 -2.56
CA TYR A 96 16.86 2.46 -1.44
C TYR A 96 17.50 2.76 -0.06
N ARG A 97 18.65 3.41 0.00
CA ARG A 97 19.45 3.53 1.25
C ARG A 97 18.64 4.05 2.45
N ASN A 98 17.95 5.17 2.28
CA ASN A 98 17.07 5.70 3.31
C ASN A 98 15.70 5.00 3.27
N CYS A 99 15.15 4.81 2.08
CA CYS A 99 13.80 4.29 1.86
C CYS A 99 13.50 2.99 2.62
N VAL A 100 14.40 1.99 2.55
CA VAL A 100 14.14 0.67 3.16
C VAL A 100 14.04 0.79 4.69
N GLY A 101 15.05 1.38 5.35
CA GLY A 101 15.05 1.56 6.80
C GLY A 101 13.85 2.40 7.26
N GLU A 102 13.60 3.51 6.58
CA GLU A 102 12.52 4.44 6.94
C GLU A 102 11.11 3.85 6.76
N LYS A 103 10.91 2.96 5.79
CA LYS A 103 9.65 2.22 5.66
C LYS A 103 9.42 1.28 6.85
N TYR A 104 10.46 0.61 7.36
CA TYR A 104 10.40 -0.17 8.60
C TYR A 104 10.11 0.73 9.81
N GLU A 105 10.81 1.86 9.96
CA GLU A 105 10.61 2.83 11.04
C GLU A 105 9.16 3.37 11.04
N TRP A 106 8.60 3.62 9.86
CA TRP A 106 7.21 4.04 9.71
C TRP A 106 6.25 2.96 10.24
N VAL A 107 6.45 1.72 9.83
CA VAL A 107 5.62 0.58 10.26
C VAL A 107 5.75 0.37 11.78
N GLU A 108 6.96 0.39 12.31
CA GLU A 108 7.20 0.28 13.75
C GLU A 108 6.47 1.37 14.53
N ARG A 109 6.59 2.62 14.11
CA ARG A 109 5.96 3.78 14.77
C ARG A 109 4.44 3.70 14.78
N HIS A 110 3.81 3.32 13.69
CA HIS A 110 2.36 3.41 13.53
C HIS A 110 1.61 2.11 13.85
N LEU A 111 2.21 0.98 13.51
CA LEU A 111 1.60 -0.34 13.70
C LEU A 111 2.20 -1.13 14.87
N GLY A 112 3.40 -0.77 15.31
CA GLY A 112 4.13 -1.42 16.40
C GLY A 112 5.25 -2.34 15.89
N SER A 113 6.24 -2.61 16.76
CA SER A 113 7.44 -3.39 16.42
C SER A 113 7.13 -4.81 15.94
N ALA A 114 6.09 -5.46 16.47
CA ALA A 114 5.66 -6.78 16.02
C ALA A 114 5.27 -6.81 14.51
N PHE A 115 4.83 -5.69 13.95
CA PHE A 115 4.48 -5.58 12.54
C PHE A 115 5.69 -5.56 11.61
N THR A 116 6.88 -5.23 12.10
CA THR A 116 8.10 -5.24 11.27
C THR A 116 8.43 -6.62 10.73
N THR A 117 8.05 -7.69 11.44
CA THR A 117 8.20 -9.07 10.99
C THR A 117 7.19 -9.47 9.89
N ARG A 118 6.20 -8.60 9.62
CA ARG A 118 5.17 -8.78 8.60
C ARG A 118 5.41 -7.94 7.35
N MET A 119 6.58 -7.34 7.22
CA MET A 119 6.97 -6.55 6.06
C MET A 119 7.57 -7.42 4.95
N ILE A 120 7.19 -7.13 3.72
CA ILE A 120 7.72 -7.71 2.49
C ILE A 120 8.12 -6.53 1.61
N LEU A 121 9.42 -6.38 1.36
CA LEU A 121 9.94 -5.41 0.42
C LEU A 121 10.32 -6.12 -0.87
N THR A 122 9.63 -5.79 -1.94
CA THR A 122 9.86 -6.42 -3.25
C THR A 122 9.66 -5.43 -4.37
N ARG A 123 10.40 -5.60 -5.44
CA ARG A 123 10.20 -4.85 -6.69
C ARG A 123 9.30 -5.60 -7.68
N ASP A 124 8.90 -6.81 -7.33
CA ASP A 124 7.94 -7.60 -8.09
C ASP A 124 6.95 -8.23 -7.11
N LYS A 125 5.77 -7.61 -6.99
CA LYS A 125 4.70 -8.12 -6.11
C LYS A 125 4.05 -9.41 -6.64
N THR A 126 4.22 -9.71 -7.93
CA THR A 126 3.61 -10.90 -8.55
C THR A 126 4.20 -12.21 -8.07
N VAL A 127 5.42 -12.21 -7.53
CA VAL A 127 6.08 -13.40 -6.96
C VAL A 127 5.66 -13.68 -5.52
N ILE A 128 4.92 -12.77 -4.89
CA ILE A 128 4.45 -12.92 -3.51
C ILE A 128 3.09 -13.59 -3.50
N ALA A 129 2.96 -14.72 -2.81
CA ALA A 129 1.67 -15.39 -2.63
C ALA A 129 0.76 -14.59 -1.69
N GLY A 130 -0.56 -14.65 -1.92
CA GLY A 130 -1.58 -14.00 -1.11
C GLY A 130 -2.98 -14.27 -1.66
N ASP A 131 -4.02 -13.97 -0.86
CA ASP A 131 -5.41 -14.06 -1.29
C ASP A 131 -5.87 -12.75 -1.94
N ALA A 132 -5.39 -11.62 -1.43
CA ALA A 132 -5.67 -10.29 -1.96
C ALA A 132 -4.48 -9.35 -1.75
N LEU A 133 -4.36 -8.35 -2.63
CA LEU A 133 -3.45 -7.21 -2.51
C LEU A 133 -4.24 -5.92 -2.59
N ILE A 134 -4.16 -5.07 -1.56
CA ILE A 134 -4.65 -3.68 -1.61
C ILE A 134 -3.50 -2.80 -2.11
N ASP A 135 -3.68 -2.14 -3.24
CA ASP A 135 -2.65 -1.34 -3.90
C ASP A 135 -3.30 -0.21 -4.73
N ASP A 136 -2.64 0.93 -4.82
CA ASP A 136 -3.10 2.06 -5.63
C ASP A 136 -2.55 2.04 -7.07
N ASN A 137 -1.51 1.23 -7.33
CA ASN A 137 -0.90 1.12 -8.65
C ASN A 137 -1.88 0.53 -9.67
N PRO A 138 -2.20 1.26 -10.75
CA PRO A 138 -3.13 0.77 -11.77
C PRO A 138 -2.59 -0.39 -12.61
N ASP A 139 -1.28 -0.60 -12.66
CA ASP A 139 -0.65 -1.60 -13.52
C ASP A 139 0.44 -2.37 -12.75
N ILE A 140 0.04 -3.43 -12.05
CA ILE A 140 0.97 -4.28 -11.31
C ILE A 140 1.40 -5.43 -12.21
N THR A 141 2.54 -5.27 -12.86
CA THR A 141 3.18 -6.26 -13.71
C THR A 141 4.41 -6.86 -13.05
N GLY A 142 4.80 -8.05 -13.48
CA GLY A 142 5.98 -8.75 -12.98
C GLY A 142 6.25 -10.06 -13.69
N SER A 143 7.10 -10.89 -13.10
CA SER A 143 7.58 -12.15 -13.69
C SER A 143 6.59 -13.32 -13.57
N CYS A 144 5.57 -13.19 -12.72
CA CYS A 144 4.58 -14.23 -12.47
C CYS A 144 3.14 -13.73 -12.71
N THR A 145 2.22 -14.67 -12.93
CA THR A 145 0.80 -14.41 -12.76
C THR A 145 0.50 -14.39 -11.28
N PRO A 146 0.00 -13.26 -10.70
CA PRO A 146 -0.22 -13.18 -9.27
C PRO A 146 -1.31 -14.14 -8.79
N SER A 147 -1.13 -14.72 -7.59
CA SER A 147 -2.14 -15.56 -6.93
C SER A 147 -3.22 -14.75 -6.22
N TRP A 148 -2.91 -13.48 -5.88
CA TRP A 148 -3.82 -12.59 -5.17
C TRP A 148 -4.79 -11.87 -6.11
N ARG A 149 -5.94 -11.51 -5.56
CA ARG A 149 -6.88 -10.59 -6.21
C ARG A 149 -6.50 -9.14 -5.90
N HIS A 150 -6.36 -8.32 -6.93
CA HIS A 150 -6.12 -6.89 -6.75
C HIS A 150 -7.37 -6.18 -6.22
N ILE A 151 -7.24 -5.47 -5.10
CA ILE A 151 -8.23 -4.54 -4.55
C ILE A 151 -7.64 -3.14 -4.73
N VAL A 152 -8.21 -2.38 -5.64
CA VAL A 152 -7.71 -1.04 -5.96
C VAL A 152 -7.99 -0.10 -4.79
N PHE A 153 -6.96 0.49 -4.19
CA PHE A 153 -7.15 1.61 -3.28
C PHE A 153 -7.43 2.88 -4.09
N ASP A 154 -8.57 3.54 -3.83
CA ASP A 154 -9.08 4.61 -4.70
C ASP A 154 -8.17 5.83 -4.72
N GLN A 155 -7.63 6.11 -5.89
CA GLN A 155 -6.88 7.32 -6.19
C GLN A 155 -7.38 7.91 -7.52
N PRO A 156 -7.25 9.22 -7.77
CA PRO A 156 -7.75 9.83 -9.00
C PRO A 156 -7.20 9.18 -10.28
N TYR A 157 -5.92 8.78 -10.26
CA TYR A 157 -5.23 8.19 -11.43
C TYR A 157 -5.63 6.74 -11.74
N ASN A 158 -6.33 6.06 -10.84
CA ASN A 158 -6.73 4.67 -11.05
C ASN A 158 -8.25 4.46 -11.19
N ARG A 159 -9.03 5.55 -11.32
CA ARG A 159 -10.51 5.49 -11.34
C ARG A 159 -11.10 4.72 -12.51
N THR A 160 -10.37 4.58 -13.60
CA THR A 160 -10.79 3.82 -14.79
C THR A 160 -10.60 2.32 -14.64
N MET A 161 -9.88 1.87 -13.59
CA MET A 161 -9.69 0.45 -13.35
C MET A 161 -10.98 -0.23 -12.93
N ALA A 162 -11.22 -1.39 -13.52
CA ALA A 162 -12.27 -2.32 -13.09
C ALA A 162 -11.81 -3.16 -11.87
N GLY A 163 -12.77 -3.72 -11.13
CA GLY A 163 -12.50 -4.63 -10.03
C GLY A 163 -12.94 -4.10 -8.67
N PRO A 164 -12.68 -4.87 -7.59
CA PRO A 164 -13.01 -4.46 -6.24
C PRO A 164 -12.19 -3.23 -5.85
N ARG A 165 -12.84 -2.30 -5.14
CA ARG A 165 -12.25 -1.01 -4.82
C ARG A 165 -12.48 -0.64 -3.37
N LEU A 166 -11.40 -0.26 -2.69
CA LEU A 166 -11.44 0.32 -1.36
C LEU A 166 -11.36 1.85 -1.48
N LYS A 167 -12.48 2.53 -1.28
CA LYS A 167 -12.56 4.00 -1.43
C LYS A 167 -12.03 4.75 -0.20
N SER A 168 -12.09 4.15 0.96
CA SER A 168 -11.52 4.65 2.20
C SER A 168 -11.36 3.51 3.19
N TRP A 169 -10.49 3.67 4.18
CA TRP A 169 -10.30 2.69 5.25
C TRP A 169 -11.52 2.53 6.15
N ALA A 170 -12.40 3.54 6.23
CA ALA A 170 -13.66 3.43 6.97
C ALA A 170 -14.59 2.31 6.45
N ASN A 171 -14.45 1.92 5.19
CA ASN A 171 -15.30 0.92 4.53
C ASN A 171 -14.58 -0.42 4.31
N TRP A 172 -13.45 -0.68 4.97
CA TRP A 172 -12.64 -1.87 4.72
C TRP A 172 -13.42 -3.17 4.92
N ARG A 173 -14.30 -3.22 5.94
CA ARG A 173 -15.10 -4.41 6.24
C ARG A 173 -15.94 -4.85 5.06
N ALA A 174 -16.66 -3.93 4.44
CA ALA A 174 -17.54 -4.23 3.31
C ALA A 174 -16.79 -4.83 2.10
N VAL A 175 -15.49 -4.50 1.94
CA VAL A 175 -14.67 -4.96 0.82
C VAL A 175 -13.86 -6.22 1.17
N ILE A 176 -13.30 -6.28 2.38
CA ILE A 176 -12.31 -7.30 2.77
C ILE A 176 -12.97 -8.51 3.44
N GLU A 177 -13.92 -8.30 4.38
CA GLU A 177 -14.54 -9.42 5.10
C GLU A 177 -15.14 -10.51 4.19
N PRO A 178 -15.88 -10.18 3.10
CA PRO A 178 -16.44 -11.20 2.22
C PRO A 178 -15.40 -12.11 1.56
N MET A 179 -14.15 -11.65 1.45
CA MET A 179 -13.06 -12.41 0.85
C MET A 179 -12.48 -13.44 1.83
N PHE A 180 -12.48 -13.13 3.12
CA PHE A 180 -11.89 -13.95 4.17
C PHE A 180 -12.93 -14.81 4.92
N ALA A 181 -14.21 -14.44 4.94
CA ALA A 181 -15.28 -15.24 5.54
C ALA A 181 -15.45 -16.62 4.89
N ARG A 182 -15.14 -16.78 3.59
CA ARG A 182 -15.22 -18.07 2.89
C ARG A 182 -14.14 -19.05 3.30
N VAL A 183 -12.99 -18.58 3.78
CA VAL A 183 -11.88 -19.46 4.21
C VAL A 183 -12.23 -20.17 5.51
N ALA A 184 -12.91 -19.49 6.44
CA ALA A 184 -13.34 -20.07 7.72
C ALA A 184 -14.34 -21.23 7.56
N LEU A 185 -15.21 -21.18 6.56
CA LEU A 185 -16.18 -22.24 6.28
C LEU A 185 -15.54 -23.50 5.66
N HIS A 186 -14.45 -23.37 4.89
CA HIS A 186 -13.75 -24.51 4.29
C HIS A 186 -12.87 -25.26 5.30
N THR A 187 -12.28 -24.56 6.26
CA THR A 187 -11.51 -25.19 7.34
C THR A 187 -12.40 -25.89 8.37
N ALA A 188 -13.62 -25.42 8.58
CA ALA A 188 -14.58 -26.08 9.47
C ALA A 188 -15.22 -27.35 8.86
N ALA A 189 -15.27 -27.46 7.54
CA ALA A 189 -15.83 -28.62 6.82
C ALA A 189 -14.83 -29.75 6.56
N GLY A 190 -13.52 -29.54 6.77
CA GLY A 190 -12.44 -30.47 6.47
C GLY A 190 -11.89 -31.29 7.65
N GLY A 191 -12.48 -31.23 8.81
CA GLY A 191 -11.99 -31.93 10.00
C GLY A 191 -12.83 -33.15 10.38
N VAL A 192 -12.49 -34.33 9.94
CA VAL A 192 -12.35 -35.62 10.64
C VAL A 192 -12.18 -36.72 9.59
N VAL A 193 -10.97 -37.07 9.26
CA VAL A 193 -10.65 -38.44 8.84
C VAL A 193 -9.97 -39.10 10.03
N GLY A 194 -10.74 -39.85 10.77
CA GLY A 194 -10.25 -40.74 11.82
C GLY A 194 -9.34 -41.78 11.22
N VAL A 195 -8.10 -41.84 11.70
CA VAL A 195 -7.23 -43.00 11.53
C VAL A 195 -7.61 -43.98 12.64
N GLY A 196 -8.42 -44.94 12.28
CA GLY A 196 -8.62 -46.16 13.10
C GLY A 196 -7.53 -47.18 12.74
N LEU A 197 -6.75 -47.57 13.73
CA LEU A 197 -5.93 -48.79 13.92
C LEU A 197 -5.14 -49.32 12.72
#